data_9be612631aad3c5ee27fb7c5d9c215b9
#
_entry.id   9be612631aad3c5ee27fb7c5d9c215b9
#
_cell.length_a   1.000
_cell.length_b   1.000
_cell.length_c   1.000
_cell.angle_alpha   90.00
_cell.angle_beta   90.00
_cell.angle_gamma   90.00
#
_symmetry.space_group_name_H-M   'P 1'
#
loop_
_entity.id
_entity.type
_entity.pdbx_description
1 polymer ?
#
loop_
_entity_poly.entity_id
_entity_poly.type
_entity_poly.pdbx_seq_one_letter_code
_entity_poly.pdbx_strand_id
1 'polypeptide(L)'
;MFGTGQTGCGESAESDQLDEEIDHQERDIESLCMKLLLQQQPVAKDLRLISAALKMITDMERIGDHASDISEMTILMADAAYETGDPINLDLIKEMAKETTDMVI
;
A
#
# COMPACT_ATOMS: atom_id res chain seq x y z
N MET A 1 -24.53 -18.97 -3.13
CA MET A 1 -23.50 -18.65 -3.50
C MET A 1 -22.52 -18.02 -2.62
N PHE A 2 -21.41 -18.20 -2.91
CA PHE A 2 -20.47 -17.83 -2.20
C PHE A 2 -20.45 -16.51 -1.74
N GLY A 3 -21.05 -16.09 -1.06
CA GLY A 3 -21.25 -14.91 -0.57
C GLY A 3 -20.29 -13.84 -0.78
N THR A 4 -20.79 -12.69 -1.03
CA THR A 4 -20.00 -11.50 -1.07
C THR A 4 -19.23 -11.27 0.22
N GLY A 5 -19.67 -11.79 1.33
CA GLY A 5 -18.95 -11.74 2.61
C GLY A 5 -17.64 -12.52 2.62
N GLN A 6 -17.59 -13.65 1.92
CA GLN A 6 -16.35 -14.41 1.77
C GLN A 6 -15.37 -13.69 0.85
N THR A 7 -15.84 -13.05 -0.19
CA THR A 7 -15.01 -12.28 -1.09
C THR A 7 -14.37 -11.09 -0.38
N GLY A 8 -15.14 -10.34 0.40
CA GLY A 8 -14.61 -9.22 1.17
C GLY A 8 -13.56 -9.64 2.19
N CYS A 9 -13.77 -10.77 2.85
CA CYS A 9 -12.82 -11.30 3.81
C CYS A 9 -11.53 -11.78 3.12
N GLY A 10 -11.65 -12.38 1.95
CA GLY A 10 -10.50 -12.79 1.14
C GLY A 10 -9.68 -11.61 0.67
N GLU A 11 -10.33 -10.58 0.18
CA GLU A 11 -9.66 -9.35 -0.29
C GLU A 11 -8.90 -8.64 0.83
N SER A 12 -9.45 -8.62 2.04
CA SER A 12 -8.77 -8.05 3.19
C SER A 12 -7.53 -8.85 3.58
N ALA A 13 -7.64 -10.18 3.63
CA ALA A 13 -6.50 -11.03 3.93
C ALA A 13 -5.40 -10.91 2.87
N GLU A 14 -5.79 -10.78 1.60
CA GLU A 14 -4.88 -10.55 0.49
C GLU A 14 -4.16 -9.20 0.62
N SER A 15 -4.89 -8.15 0.99
CA SER A 15 -4.34 -6.82 1.22
C SER A 15 -3.32 -6.82 2.36
N ASP A 16 -3.62 -7.51 3.46
CA ASP A 16 -2.72 -7.62 4.60
C ASP A 16 -1.45 -8.40 4.25
N GLN A 17 -1.56 -9.46 3.44
CA GLN A 17 -0.40 -10.21 2.96
C GLN A 17 0.48 -9.38 2.05
N LEU A 18 -0.11 -8.58 1.16
CA LEU A 18 0.62 -7.68 0.30
C LEU A 18 1.34 -6.60 1.09
N ASP A 19 0.72 -6.08 2.13
CA ASP A 19 1.29 -5.08 3.01
C ASP A 19 2.52 -5.64 3.74
N GLU A 20 2.42 -6.85 4.28
CA GLU A 20 3.54 -7.54 4.91
C GLU A 20 4.69 -7.79 3.93
N GLU A 21 4.38 -8.14 2.69
CA GLU A 21 5.37 -8.34 1.64
C GLU A 21 6.07 -7.04 1.27
N ILE A 22 5.33 -5.95 1.16
CA ILE A 22 5.87 -4.61 0.90
C ILE A 22 6.80 -4.19 2.04
N ASP A 23 6.40 -4.40 3.29
CA ASP A 23 7.22 -4.10 4.45
C ASP A 23 8.52 -4.90 4.45
N HIS A 24 8.45 -6.18 4.09
CA HIS A 24 9.61 -7.04 4.01
C HIS A 24 10.57 -6.57 2.92
N GLN A 25 10.06 -6.22 1.76
CA GLN A 25 10.86 -5.69 0.66
C GLN A 25 11.49 -4.34 1.02
N GLU A 26 10.76 -3.48 1.70
CA GLU A 26 11.30 -2.21 2.19
C GLU A 26 12.51 -2.43 3.10
N ARG A 27 12.39 -3.33 4.06
CA ARG A 27 13.49 -3.65 4.98
C ARG A 27 14.70 -4.22 4.25
N ASP A 28 14.47 -5.07 3.26
CA ASP A 28 15.56 -5.65 2.46
C ASP A 28 16.28 -4.57 1.64
N ILE A 29 15.55 -3.66 1.02
CA ILE A 29 16.11 -2.54 0.25
C ILE A 29 16.85 -1.59 1.19
N GLU A 30 16.28 -1.26 2.34
CA GLU A 30 16.89 -0.42 3.35
C GLU A 30 18.22 -1.01 3.83
N SER A 31 18.23 -2.32 4.13
CA SER A 31 19.44 -3.03 4.54
C SER A 31 20.50 -3.00 3.44
N LEU A 32 20.10 -3.19 2.19
CA LEU A 32 21.00 -3.13 1.05
C LEU A 32 21.59 -1.73 0.87
N CYS A 33 20.77 -0.69 0.99
CA CYS A 33 21.22 0.69 0.91
C CYS A 33 22.22 1.03 2.02
N MET A 34 21.94 0.62 3.25
CA MET A 34 22.84 0.82 4.38
C MET A 34 24.17 0.08 4.18
N LYS A 35 24.12 -1.12 3.65
CA LYS A 35 25.30 -1.91 3.34
C LYS A 35 26.15 -1.22 2.27
N LEU A 36 25.54 -0.68 1.23
CA LEU A 36 26.22 0.07 0.19
C LEU A 36 26.90 1.34 0.75
N LEU A 37 26.20 2.05 1.63
CA LEU A 37 26.75 3.26 2.27
C LEU A 37 27.98 2.96 3.14
N LEU A 38 27.95 1.84 3.88
CA LEU A 38 29.02 1.49 4.81
C LEU A 38 30.22 0.83 4.13
N GLN A 39 29.98 0.02 3.11
CA GLN A 39 31.04 -0.79 2.50
C GLN A 39 31.68 -0.15 1.27
N GLN A 40 30.89 0.57 0.47
CA GLN A 40 31.35 1.04 -0.83
C GLN A 40 31.82 2.49 -0.84
N GLN A 41 31.62 3.24 0.24
CA GLN A 41 31.96 4.66 0.33
C GLN A 41 31.56 5.41 -0.95
N PRO A 42 30.26 5.46 -1.28
CA PRO A 42 29.82 5.98 -2.56
C PRO A 42 30.15 7.45 -2.74
N VAL A 43 30.45 7.85 -3.98
CA VAL A 43 30.62 9.25 -4.35
C VAL A 43 29.28 9.99 -4.29
N ALA A 44 29.32 11.31 -4.31
CA ALA A 44 28.12 12.15 -4.09
C ALA A 44 26.93 11.79 -4.98
N LYS A 45 27.18 11.42 -6.26
CA LYS A 45 26.12 11.03 -7.17
C LYS A 45 25.41 9.74 -6.74
N ASP A 46 26.19 8.74 -6.35
CA ASP A 46 25.67 7.46 -5.91
C ASP A 46 24.98 7.60 -4.53
N LEU A 47 25.51 8.46 -3.68
CA LEU A 47 24.90 8.77 -2.40
C LEU A 47 23.52 9.41 -2.57
N ARG A 48 23.37 10.31 -3.54
CA ARG A 48 22.06 10.91 -3.87
C ARG A 48 21.07 9.86 -4.37
N LEU A 49 21.54 8.94 -5.22
CA LEU A 49 20.70 7.86 -5.73
C LEU A 49 20.22 6.95 -4.61
N ILE A 50 21.12 6.55 -3.71
CA ILE A 50 20.78 5.70 -2.56
C ILE A 50 19.81 6.42 -1.63
N SER A 51 20.03 7.71 -1.36
CA SER A 51 19.15 8.52 -0.54
C SER A 51 17.76 8.67 -1.16
N ALA A 52 17.69 8.87 -2.47
CA ALA A 52 16.42 8.92 -3.19
C ALA A 52 15.68 7.57 -3.14
N ALA A 53 16.40 6.47 -3.29
CA ALA A 53 15.82 5.13 -3.18
C ALA A 53 15.21 4.89 -1.79
N LEU A 54 15.93 5.26 -0.73
CA LEU A 54 15.44 5.14 0.64
C LEU A 54 14.15 5.94 0.86
N LYS A 55 14.08 7.13 0.31
CA LYS A 55 12.89 7.96 0.40
C LYS A 55 11.71 7.35 -0.37
N MET A 56 11.98 6.84 -1.57
CA MET A 56 10.95 6.21 -2.39
C MET A 56 10.36 4.98 -1.72
N ILE A 57 11.18 4.10 -1.15
CA ILE A 57 10.66 2.90 -0.49
C ILE A 57 9.84 3.23 0.76
N THR A 58 10.19 4.28 1.47
CA THR A 58 9.41 4.76 2.62
C THR A 58 8.02 5.22 2.16
N ASP A 59 7.96 5.96 1.05
CA ASP A 59 6.70 6.42 0.50
C ASP A 59 5.86 5.25 -0.04
N MET A 60 6.48 4.26 -0.66
CA MET A 60 5.80 3.07 -1.15
C MET A 60 5.23 2.21 -0.02
N GLU A 61 5.96 2.07 1.07
CA GLU A 61 5.49 1.37 2.26
C GLU A 61 4.26 2.10 2.85
N ARG A 62 4.30 3.42 2.89
CA ARG A 62 3.17 4.23 3.35
C ARG A 62 1.94 4.06 2.46
N ILE A 63 2.12 3.94 1.15
CA ILE A 63 1.02 3.63 0.22
C ILE A 63 0.39 2.27 0.58
N GLY A 64 1.21 1.27 0.87
CA GLY A 64 0.75 -0.05 1.31
C GLY A 64 -0.06 0.02 2.61
N ASP A 65 0.43 0.75 3.61
CA ASP A 65 -0.27 0.95 4.88
C ASP A 65 -1.64 1.59 4.66
N HIS A 66 -1.70 2.65 3.85
CA HIS A 66 -2.97 3.32 3.56
C HIS A 66 -3.94 2.41 2.79
N ALA A 67 -3.44 1.58 1.88
CA ALA A 67 -4.28 0.62 1.17
C ALA A 67 -4.89 -0.42 2.12
N SER A 68 -4.10 -0.89 3.08
CA SER A 68 -4.56 -1.81 4.12
C SER A 68 -5.64 -1.16 5.00
N ASP A 69 -5.42 0.09 5.43
CA ASP A 69 -6.38 0.85 6.23
C ASP A 69 -7.70 1.06 5.48
N ILE A 70 -7.64 1.41 4.19
CA ILE A 70 -8.83 1.59 3.35
C ILE A 70 -9.59 0.27 3.21
N SER A 71 -8.88 -0.83 3.03
CA SER A 71 -9.48 -2.17 2.93
C SER A 71 -10.26 -2.51 4.21
N GLU A 72 -9.67 -2.25 5.37
CA GLU A 72 -10.31 -2.46 6.67
C GLU A 72 -11.56 -1.59 6.83
N MET A 73 -11.46 -0.31 6.49
CA MET A 73 -12.61 0.60 6.52
C MET A 73 -13.71 0.17 5.56
N THR A 74 -13.37 -0.34 4.40
CA THR A 74 -14.31 -0.82 3.41
C THR A 74 -15.16 -1.96 3.96
N ILE A 75 -14.57 -2.88 4.72
CA ILE A 75 -15.28 -3.97 5.38
C ILE A 75 -16.27 -3.44 6.40
N LEU A 76 -15.83 -2.49 7.24
CA LEU A 76 -16.70 -1.88 8.25
C LEU A 76 -17.85 -1.13 7.60
N MET A 77 -17.63 -0.42 6.51
CA MET A 77 -18.66 0.28 5.76
C MET A 77 -19.65 -0.69 5.09
N ALA A 78 -19.17 -1.80 4.57
CA ALA A 78 -20.03 -2.81 3.97
C ALA A 78 -20.98 -3.42 5.00
N ASP A 79 -20.49 -3.71 6.21
CA ASP A 79 -21.29 -4.21 7.30
C ASP A 79 -22.34 -3.17 7.74
N ALA A 80 -21.94 -1.91 7.86
CA ALA A 80 -22.85 -0.81 8.20
C ALA A 80 -23.93 -0.60 7.13
N ALA A 81 -23.56 -0.65 5.86
CA ALA A 81 -24.48 -0.51 4.73
C ALA A 81 -25.49 -1.66 4.70
N TYR A 82 -25.06 -2.86 5.05
CA TYR A 82 -25.95 -4.01 5.13
C TYR A 82 -26.99 -3.81 6.24
N GLU A 83 -26.59 -3.26 7.37
CA GLU A 83 -27.50 -3.00 8.50
C GLU A 83 -28.50 -1.88 8.20
N THR A 84 -28.06 -0.81 7.56
CA THR A 84 -28.90 0.36 7.28
C THR A 84 -29.68 0.23 5.96
N GLY A 85 -29.17 -0.58 5.04
CA GLY A 85 -29.75 -0.70 3.71
C GLY A 85 -29.51 0.50 2.79
N ASP A 86 -28.71 1.46 3.23
CA ASP A 86 -28.44 2.64 2.41
C ASP A 86 -27.31 2.37 1.41
N PRO A 87 -27.48 2.79 0.13
CA PRO A 87 -26.42 2.61 -0.84
C PRO A 87 -25.27 3.56 -0.58
N ILE A 88 -24.03 3.06 -0.70
CA ILE A 88 -22.84 3.88 -0.59
C ILE A 88 -22.46 4.38 -1.98
N ASN A 89 -22.36 5.72 -2.13
CA ASN A 89 -21.91 6.29 -3.39
C ASN A 89 -20.40 6.40 -3.39
N LEU A 90 -19.75 5.56 -4.18
CA LEU A 90 -18.31 5.49 -4.28
C LEU A 90 -17.75 6.12 -5.57
N ASP A 91 -18.57 6.79 -6.36
CA ASP A 91 -18.16 7.27 -7.69
C ASP A 91 -16.99 8.25 -7.60
N LEU A 92 -17.03 9.19 -6.67
CA LEU A 92 -15.95 10.15 -6.47
C LEU A 92 -14.67 9.45 -6.00
N ILE A 93 -14.80 8.48 -5.11
CA ILE A 93 -13.66 7.71 -4.60
C ILE A 93 -13.01 6.91 -5.72
N LYS A 94 -13.80 6.32 -6.59
CA LYS A 94 -13.31 5.56 -7.75
C LYS A 94 -12.56 6.48 -8.72
N GLU A 95 -13.07 7.67 -8.95
CA GLU A 95 -12.41 8.67 -9.80
C GLU A 95 -11.07 9.09 -9.20
N MET A 96 -11.04 9.39 -7.92
CA MET A 96 -9.80 9.73 -7.20
C MET A 96 -8.77 8.60 -7.26
N ALA A 97 -9.21 7.37 -7.07
CA ALA A 97 -8.35 6.19 -7.12
C ALA A 97 -7.77 6.01 -8.54
N LYS A 98 -8.58 6.22 -9.56
CA LYS A 98 -8.14 6.14 -10.95
C LYS A 98 -7.09 7.19 -11.27
N GLU A 99 -7.36 8.44 -10.92
CA GLU A 99 -6.43 9.54 -11.16
C GLU A 99 -5.10 9.33 -10.42
N THR A 100 -5.16 8.86 -9.19
CA THR A 100 -3.98 8.56 -8.38
C THR A 100 -3.16 7.44 -9.01
N THR A 101 -3.82 6.37 -9.46
CA THR A 101 -3.16 5.25 -10.12
C THR A 101 -2.51 5.69 -11.43
N ASP A 102 -3.18 6.52 -12.20
CA ASP A 102 -2.67 7.05 -13.47
C ASP A 102 -1.41 7.92 -13.25
N MET A 103 -1.31 8.60 -12.12
CA MET A 103 -0.10 9.38 -11.78
C MET A 103 1.11 8.50 -11.48
N VAL A 104 0.91 7.30 -10.95
CA VAL A 104 1.99 6.40 -10.57
C VAL A 104 2.48 5.57 -11.76
N ILE A 105 1.58 5.19 -12.62
CA ILE A 105 1.86 4.40 -13.80
C ILE A 105 2.20 5.31 -14.98
#